data_506d717f2d742159bc4128f549c70c4b
#
_entry.id   506d717f2d742159bc4128f549c70c4b
#
_cell.length_a   1.000
_cell.length_b   1.000
_cell.length_c   1.000
_cell.angle_alpha   90.00
_cell.angle_beta   90.00
_cell.angle_gamma   90.00
#
_symmetry.space_group_name_H-M   'P 1'
#
loop_
_entity.id
_entity.type
_entity.pdbx_description
1 polymer ?
#
loop_
_entity_poly.entity_id
_entity_poly.type
_entity_poly.pdbx_seq_one_letter_code
_entity_poly.pdbx_strand_id
1 'polypeptide(L)'
;MNRTEGKWIADLGDGTYKNPILYADYPDPDVIRVGDDFYMTASTFTYVPGLPILHSKDMVNWELINYAVKKLPDRYNVPVHGCGVWAPAIRYNDGKFYIYYGDPDIGIFMTCTDDIYGEWSDLVLVKEGKGLIDTCPIWDDDGKAYIV
;
A
#
# COMPACT_ATOMS: atom_id res chain seq x y z
N MET A 1 -31.36 -16.50 3.80
CA MET A 1 -30.61 -15.48 4.53
C MET A 1 -30.00 -14.53 3.52
N ASN A 2 -30.36 -13.25 3.59
CA ASN A 2 -29.83 -12.23 2.67
C ASN A 2 -28.35 -12.01 3.01
N ARG A 3 -27.43 -12.22 2.09
CA ARG A 3 -25.98 -12.15 2.30
C ARG A 3 -25.44 -10.76 2.71
N THR A 4 -26.29 -9.75 2.71
CA THR A 4 -25.96 -8.37 3.09
C THR A 4 -26.31 -8.04 4.55
N GLU A 5 -27.01 -8.93 5.25
CA GLU A 5 -27.35 -8.73 6.65
C GLU A 5 -26.06 -8.80 7.50
N GLY A 6 -25.74 -7.70 8.19
CA GLY A 6 -24.53 -7.57 9.02
C GLY A 6 -23.26 -7.10 8.30
N LYS A 7 -23.30 -6.84 6.99
CA LYS A 7 -22.16 -6.22 6.29
C LYS A 7 -22.20 -4.70 6.47
N TRP A 8 -21.03 -4.13 6.76
CA TRP A 8 -20.86 -2.69 6.67
C TRP A 8 -20.88 -2.26 5.20
N ILE A 9 -21.70 -1.27 4.87
CA ILE A 9 -21.79 -0.66 3.55
C ILE A 9 -21.69 0.84 3.76
N ALA A 10 -20.62 1.46 3.26
CA ALA A 10 -20.40 2.90 3.37
C ALA A 10 -21.26 3.68 2.39
N ASP A 11 -21.36 3.22 1.15
CA ASP A 11 -22.16 3.82 0.08
C ASP A 11 -23.67 3.69 0.40
N LEU A 12 -24.39 4.79 0.40
CA LEU A 12 -25.82 4.84 0.69
C LEU A 12 -26.67 4.72 -0.59
N GLY A 13 -26.06 4.71 -1.78
CA GLY A 13 -26.73 4.54 -3.06
C GLY A 13 -27.49 5.79 -3.55
N ASP A 14 -27.35 6.91 -2.88
CA ASP A 14 -27.98 8.19 -3.21
C ASP A 14 -26.96 9.30 -3.57
N GLY A 15 -25.70 8.92 -3.78
CA GLY A 15 -24.57 9.84 -4.01
C GLY A 15 -23.91 10.33 -2.72
N THR A 16 -24.32 9.80 -1.57
CA THR A 16 -23.69 10.07 -0.27
C THR A 16 -23.09 8.81 0.33
N TYR A 17 -22.21 8.97 1.30
CA TYR A 17 -21.60 7.87 2.04
C TYR A 17 -21.50 8.19 3.54
N LYS A 18 -21.24 7.16 4.33
CA LYS A 18 -20.99 7.26 5.77
C LYS A 18 -19.60 6.73 6.14
N ASN A 19 -18.99 7.34 7.13
CA ASN A 19 -17.73 6.87 7.70
C ASN A 19 -17.94 5.75 8.75
N PRO A 20 -16.96 4.85 8.92
CA PRO A 20 -15.75 4.74 8.09
C PRO A 20 -16.09 4.19 6.69
N ILE A 21 -15.37 4.64 5.65
CA ILE A 21 -15.52 4.09 4.28
C ILE A 21 -15.16 2.60 4.28
N LEU A 22 -14.06 2.25 4.92
CA LEU A 22 -13.63 0.87 5.15
C LEU A 22 -13.76 0.55 6.64
N TYR A 23 -14.57 -0.45 6.99
CA TYR A 23 -14.68 -0.95 8.37
C TYR A 23 -13.64 -2.05 8.60
N ALA A 24 -12.37 -1.68 8.49
CA ALA A 24 -11.21 -2.54 8.60
C ALA A 24 -9.98 -1.71 8.99
N ASP A 25 -8.92 -2.39 9.40
CA ASP A 25 -7.66 -1.78 9.80
C ASP A 25 -6.73 -1.65 8.58
N TYR A 26 -6.61 -0.41 8.09
CA TYR A 26 -5.69 0.00 7.02
C TYR A 26 -4.93 1.24 7.50
N PRO A 27 -3.92 1.07 8.38
CA PRO A 27 -3.17 2.19 8.93
C PRO A 27 -2.26 2.83 7.90
N ASP A 28 -2.03 4.14 8.05
CA ASP A 28 -1.14 4.95 7.20
C ASP A 28 -1.42 4.74 5.69
N PRO A 29 -2.68 4.88 5.24
CA PRO A 29 -3.01 4.60 3.85
C PRO A 29 -2.47 5.69 2.92
N ASP A 30 -1.92 5.28 1.78
CA ASP A 30 -1.59 6.18 0.67
C ASP A 30 -2.39 5.79 -0.57
N VAL A 31 -2.89 6.80 -1.30
CA VAL A 31 -3.79 6.62 -2.44
C VAL A 31 -3.28 7.39 -3.65
N ILE A 32 -3.29 6.73 -4.81
CA ILE A 32 -3.02 7.38 -6.09
C ILE A 32 -4.19 7.22 -7.06
N ARG A 33 -4.28 8.14 -8.03
CA ARG A 33 -5.16 8.02 -9.19
C ARG A 33 -4.36 7.72 -10.45
N VAL A 34 -4.78 6.71 -11.21
CA VAL A 34 -4.21 6.37 -12.52
C VAL A 34 -5.37 6.25 -13.52
N GLY A 35 -5.48 7.21 -14.42
CA GLY A 35 -6.66 7.30 -15.28
C GLY A 35 -7.94 7.55 -14.49
N ASP A 36 -8.90 6.63 -14.60
CA ASP A 36 -10.17 6.68 -13.85
C ASP A 36 -10.21 5.73 -12.64
N ASP A 37 -9.06 5.19 -12.28
CA ASP A 37 -8.92 4.23 -11.20
C ASP A 37 -8.15 4.83 -10.01
N PHE A 38 -8.55 4.44 -8.81
CA PHE A 38 -7.85 4.76 -7.58
C PHE A 38 -7.26 3.48 -6.98
N TYR A 39 -6.02 3.57 -6.53
CA TYR A 39 -5.32 2.48 -5.89
C TYR A 39 -4.79 2.93 -4.54
N MET A 40 -4.97 2.08 -3.53
CA MET A 40 -4.56 2.34 -2.15
C MET A 40 -3.70 1.19 -1.63
N THR A 41 -2.71 1.53 -0.82
CA THR A 41 -1.96 0.60 0.02
C THR A 41 -1.91 1.10 1.46
N ALA A 42 -1.48 0.25 2.40
CA ALA A 42 -1.42 0.58 3.83
C ALA A 42 -0.31 -0.19 4.55
N SER A 43 0.06 0.27 5.74
CA SER A 43 0.99 -0.42 6.63
C SER A 43 0.49 -1.81 7.00
N THR A 44 1.41 -2.76 7.12
CA THR A 44 1.09 -4.13 7.54
C THR A 44 2.00 -4.66 8.63
N PHE A 45 2.99 -3.88 9.06
CA PHE A 45 3.95 -4.28 10.07
C PHE A 45 4.59 -5.63 9.71
N THR A 46 4.43 -6.66 10.52
CA THR A 46 4.98 -8.01 10.30
C THR A 46 3.99 -8.99 9.65
N TYR A 47 2.81 -8.53 9.24
CA TYR A 47 1.84 -9.39 8.56
C TYR A 47 2.27 -9.73 7.13
N VAL A 48 2.08 -11.00 6.74
CA VAL A 48 2.32 -11.49 5.38
C VAL A 48 1.07 -12.28 4.93
N PRO A 49 0.55 -12.05 3.73
CA PRO A 49 1.04 -11.11 2.72
C PRO A 49 0.86 -9.66 3.17
N GLY A 50 1.86 -8.81 2.85
CA GLY A 50 1.90 -7.42 3.24
C GLY A 50 1.65 -6.45 2.08
N LEU A 51 1.48 -5.17 2.40
CA LEU A 51 1.14 -4.12 1.46
C LEU A 51 -0.11 -4.47 0.64
N PRO A 52 -1.32 -4.45 1.24
CA PRO A 52 -2.56 -4.70 0.52
C PRO A 52 -2.72 -3.68 -0.60
N ILE A 53 -3.21 -4.12 -1.75
CA ILE A 53 -3.58 -3.25 -2.86
C ILE A 53 -5.09 -3.26 -2.96
N LEU A 54 -5.69 -2.10 -2.75
CA LEU A 54 -7.12 -1.89 -2.92
C LEU A 54 -7.37 -1.03 -4.15
N HIS A 55 -8.43 -1.33 -4.86
CA HIS A 55 -8.88 -0.63 -6.05
C HIS A 55 -10.26 -0.03 -5.83
N SER A 56 -10.50 1.16 -6.38
CA SER A 56 -11.79 1.83 -6.38
C SER A 56 -11.96 2.69 -7.64
N LYS A 57 -13.22 2.94 -8.03
CA LYS A 57 -13.60 3.90 -9.07
C LYS A 57 -14.10 5.23 -8.50
N ASP A 58 -14.37 5.29 -7.19
CA ASP A 58 -15.08 6.42 -6.57
C ASP A 58 -14.53 6.80 -5.19
N MET A 59 -13.49 6.10 -4.70
CA MET A 59 -12.90 6.25 -3.37
C MET A 59 -13.85 5.89 -2.21
N VAL A 60 -15.01 5.32 -2.49
CA VAL A 60 -16.00 4.87 -1.50
C VAL A 60 -16.11 3.34 -1.51
N ASN A 61 -16.24 2.77 -2.71
CA ASN A 61 -16.35 1.33 -2.92
C ASN A 61 -14.96 0.77 -3.23
N TRP A 62 -14.35 0.12 -2.26
CA TRP A 62 -13.00 -0.44 -2.36
C TRP A 62 -13.02 -1.97 -2.43
N GLU A 63 -12.21 -2.52 -3.31
CA GLU A 63 -11.97 -3.96 -3.45
C GLU A 63 -10.50 -4.28 -3.20
N LEU A 64 -10.21 -5.26 -2.36
CA LEU A 64 -8.87 -5.81 -2.18
C LEU A 64 -8.55 -6.68 -3.39
N ILE A 65 -7.57 -6.27 -4.20
CA ILE A 65 -7.22 -6.93 -5.46
C ILE A 65 -5.90 -7.71 -5.41
N ASN A 66 -4.96 -7.32 -4.53
CA ASN A 66 -3.63 -7.94 -4.48
C ASN A 66 -2.91 -7.61 -3.15
N TYR A 67 -1.71 -8.17 -3.02
CA TYR A 67 -0.71 -7.84 -2.01
C TYR A 67 0.66 -7.72 -2.68
N ALA A 68 1.40 -6.65 -2.39
CA ALA A 68 2.69 -6.40 -3.02
C ALA A 68 3.86 -7.15 -2.36
N VAL A 69 3.72 -7.58 -1.09
CA VAL A 69 4.80 -8.27 -0.35
C VAL A 69 4.36 -9.66 0.05
N LYS A 70 5.03 -10.66 -0.50
CA LYS A 70 4.79 -12.09 -0.16
C LYS A 70 5.68 -12.57 0.99
N LYS A 71 6.85 -11.97 1.16
CA LYS A 71 7.85 -12.34 2.17
C LYS A 71 8.54 -11.09 2.69
N LEU A 72 8.68 -10.98 4.00
CA LEU A 72 9.49 -9.97 4.65
C LEU A 72 10.96 -10.40 4.70
N PRO A 73 11.91 -9.47 4.95
CA PRO A 73 13.31 -9.80 5.22
C PRO A 73 13.46 -10.87 6.30
N ASP A 74 14.51 -11.69 6.19
CA ASP A 74 14.71 -12.89 7.03
C ASP A 74 14.77 -12.62 8.52
N ARG A 75 15.07 -11.38 8.96
CA ARG A 75 14.98 -11.02 10.38
C ARG A 75 13.59 -11.24 10.98
N TYR A 76 12.55 -11.25 10.13
CA TYR A 76 11.15 -11.46 10.53
C TYR A 76 10.72 -12.93 10.51
N ASN A 77 11.64 -13.88 10.33
CA ASN A 77 11.38 -15.29 10.56
C ASN A 77 10.97 -15.57 12.01
N VAL A 78 11.36 -14.66 12.94
CA VAL A 78 10.81 -14.58 14.29
C VAL A 78 9.99 -13.28 14.38
N PRO A 79 8.70 -13.33 14.75
CA PRO A 79 7.85 -12.14 14.82
C PRO A 79 8.44 -11.09 15.77
N VAL A 80 8.53 -9.85 15.27
CA VAL A 80 8.93 -8.67 16.04
C VAL A 80 7.76 -7.70 16.00
N HIS A 81 7.00 -7.66 17.07
CA HIS A 81 5.78 -6.88 17.14
C HIS A 81 6.02 -5.39 16.91
N GLY A 82 5.19 -4.78 16.07
CA GLY A 82 5.26 -3.35 15.75
C GLY A 82 6.41 -2.93 14.82
N CYS A 83 7.18 -3.87 14.27
CA CYS A 83 8.23 -3.61 13.26
C CYS A 83 7.76 -4.00 11.85
N GLY A 84 8.62 -3.83 10.85
CA GLY A 84 8.38 -4.26 9.48
C GLY A 84 7.89 -3.15 8.58
N VAL A 85 6.75 -3.34 7.93
CA VAL A 85 6.23 -2.43 6.90
C VAL A 85 5.47 -1.27 7.52
N TRP A 86 6.08 -0.08 7.51
CA TRP A 86 5.51 1.17 8.00
C TRP A 86 5.19 2.12 6.85
N ALA A 87 4.15 2.92 7.01
CA ALA A 87 3.71 4.04 6.18
C ALA A 87 4.19 3.98 4.71
N PRO A 88 3.60 3.11 3.87
CA PRO A 88 4.00 2.98 2.49
C PRO A 88 3.56 4.17 1.65
N ALA A 89 4.31 4.48 0.59
CA ALA A 89 3.90 5.41 -0.45
C ALA A 89 3.81 4.68 -1.79
N ILE A 90 2.62 4.69 -2.41
CA ILE A 90 2.40 4.15 -3.74
C ILE A 90 2.50 5.27 -4.78
N ARG A 91 3.20 5.01 -5.90
CA ARG A 91 3.32 5.96 -7.02
C ARG A 91 3.23 5.22 -8.34
N TYR A 92 2.84 5.96 -9.37
CA TYR A 92 2.83 5.48 -10.75
C TYR A 92 3.70 6.39 -11.60
N ASN A 93 4.68 5.80 -12.28
CA ASN A 93 5.59 6.52 -13.17
C ASN A 93 6.01 5.65 -14.34
N ASP A 94 5.96 6.19 -15.55
CA ASP A 94 6.39 5.55 -16.79
C ASP A 94 5.87 4.11 -16.97
N GLY A 95 4.55 3.93 -16.77
CA GLY A 95 3.89 2.64 -16.97
C GLY A 95 4.04 1.65 -15.81
N LYS A 96 4.68 2.02 -14.70
CA LYS A 96 4.90 1.14 -13.55
C LYS A 96 4.38 1.72 -12.25
N PHE A 97 3.91 0.83 -11.40
CA PHE A 97 3.60 1.11 -10.00
C PHE A 97 4.83 0.84 -9.14
N TYR A 98 5.07 1.72 -8.20
CA TYR A 98 6.13 1.64 -7.22
C TYR A 98 5.54 1.79 -5.83
N ILE A 99 6.00 0.98 -4.88
CA ILE A 99 5.72 1.18 -3.47
C ILE A 99 7.04 1.27 -2.74
N TYR A 100 7.21 2.37 -1.99
CA TYR A 100 8.30 2.54 -1.03
C TYR A 100 7.72 2.47 0.38
N TYR A 101 8.46 1.88 1.29
CA TYR A 101 8.09 1.88 2.70
C TYR A 101 9.32 1.92 3.59
N GLY A 102 9.16 2.44 4.81
CA GLY A 102 10.18 2.40 5.85
C GLY A 102 10.05 1.15 6.71
N ASP A 103 11.17 0.46 6.91
CA ASP A 103 11.35 -0.46 8.03
C ASP A 103 12.19 0.27 9.07
N PRO A 104 11.66 0.54 10.28
CA PRO A 104 12.32 1.40 11.27
C PRO A 104 13.68 0.86 11.74
N ASP A 105 13.93 -0.42 11.57
CA ASP A 105 15.15 -1.09 12.03
C ASP A 105 16.17 -1.36 10.91
N ILE A 106 15.73 -1.39 9.65
CA ILE A 106 16.57 -1.76 8.50
C ILE A 106 16.78 -0.58 7.56
N GLY A 107 15.69 0.10 7.15
CA GLY A 107 15.75 1.21 6.22
C GLY A 107 14.61 1.24 5.21
N ILE A 108 14.84 1.87 4.06
CA ILE A 108 13.85 2.07 3.03
C ILE A 108 13.88 0.93 2.03
N PHE A 109 12.74 0.29 1.85
CA PHE A 109 12.51 -0.74 0.83
C PHE A 109 11.65 -0.22 -0.31
N MET A 110 11.80 -0.86 -1.48
CA MET A 110 10.99 -0.63 -2.66
C MET A 110 10.58 -1.95 -3.32
N THR A 111 9.39 -1.99 -3.86
CA THR A 111 8.92 -3.01 -4.82
C THR A 111 8.18 -2.33 -5.96
N CYS A 112 8.10 -2.97 -7.13
CA CYS A 112 7.42 -2.42 -8.29
C CYS A 112 6.75 -3.49 -9.14
N THR A 113 5.80 -3.06 -10.00
CA THR A 113 5.15 -3.90 -11.00
C THR A 113 4.67 -3.06 -12.18
N ASP A 114 4.55 -3.65 -13.35
CA ASP A 114 3.84 -3.09 -14.51
C ASP A 114 2.37 -3.56 -14.59
N ASP A 115 2.01 -4.58 -13.80
CA ASP A 115 0.64 -5.07 -13.66
C ASP A 115 0.24 -5.11 -12.18
N ILE A 116 -0.61 -4.17 -11.76
CA ILE A 116 -1.04 -4.05 -10.35
C ILE A 116 -1.83 -5.26 -9.85
N TYR A 117 -2.44 -6.04 -10.75
CA TYR A 117 -3.14 -7.30 -10.46
C TYR A 117 -2.20 -8.50 -10.48
N GLY A 118 -1.00 -8.34 -11.04
CA GLY A 118 0.00 -9.38 -11.24
C GLY A 118 1.02 -9.50 -10.12
N GLU A 119 2.19 -10.03 -10.49
CA GLU A 119 3.30 -10.21 -9.57
C GLU A 119 4.06 -8.91 -9.34
N TRP A 120 4.42 -8.67 -8.10
CA TRP A 120 5.32 -7.60 -7.69
C TRP A 120 6.76 -8.12 -7.60
N SER A 121 7.72 -7.24 -7.85
CA SER A 121 9.13 -7.57 -7.73
C SER A 121 9.51 -7.96 -6.31
N ASP A 122 10.62 -8.67 -6.16
CA ASP A 122 11.24 -8.84 -4.85
C ASP A 122 11.56 -7.47 -4.23
N LEU A 123 11.60 -7.42 -2.90
CA LEU A 123 11.96 -6.23 -2.15
C LEU A 123 13.41 -5.83 -2.42
N VAL A 124 13.62 -4.57 -2.73
CA VAL A 124 14.93 -3.94 -2.88
C VAL A 124 15.19 -3.01 -1.72
N LEU A 125 16.27 -3.22 -0.97
CA LEU A 125 16.73 -2.26 0.04
C LEU A 125 17.39 -1.06 -0.68
N VAL A 126 16.65 0.04 -0.73
CA VAL A 126 17.09 1.27 -1.42
C VAL A 126 18.09 2.05 -0.56
N LYS A 127 17.81 2.13 0.74
CA LYS A 127 18.64 2.85 1.69
C LYS A 127 18.65 2.15 3.03
N GLU A 128 19.82 1.70 3.46
CA GLU A 128 20.02 1.19 4.81
C GLU A 128 20.08 2.33 5.83
N GLY A 129 19.45 2.14 6.98
CA GLY A 129 19.50 3.08 8.09
C GLY A 129 18.32 2.93 9.04
N LYS A 130 18.58 3.00 10.35
CA LYS A 130 17.53 2.98 11.37
C LYS A 130 16.79 4.31 11.43
N GLY A 131 15.48 4.23 11.66
CA GLY A 131 14.63 5.41 11.80
C GLY A 131 14.31 6.12 10.49
N LEU A 132 14.60 5.51 9.35
CA LEU A 132 14.16 5.99 8.03
C LEU A 132 12.75 5.49 7.79
N ILE A 133 11.77 6.37 7.96
CA ILE A 133 10.34 6.07 7.89
C ILE A 133 9.60 7.13 7.08
N ASP A 134 8.33 6.87 6.77
CA ASP A 134 7.38 7.81 6.14
C ASP A 134 7.89 8.37 4.80
N THR A 135 8.45 7.50 3.98
CA THR A 135 9.13 7.87 2.73
C THR A 135 8.14 8.20 1.63
N CYS A 136 8.39 9.29 0.90
CA CYS A 136 7.59 9.68 -0.26
C CYS A 136 8.48 9.84 -1.50
N PRO A 137 8.40 8.95 -2.49
CA PRO A 137 9.15 9.10 -3.73
C PRO A 137 8.47 10.12 -4.66
N ILE A 138 9.31 10.89 -5.36
CA ILE A 138 8.89 11.81 -6.42
C ILE A 138 9.84 11.66 -7.61
N TRP A 139 9.33 11.74 -8.83
CA TRP A 139 10.11 11.88 -10.06
C TRP A 139 10.05 13.31 -10.54
N ASP A 140 11.21 13.88 -10.83
CA ASP A 140 11.33 15.22 -11.39
C ASP A 140 11.29 15.18 -12.93
N ASP A 141 11.14 16.33 -13.55
CA ASP A 141 11.09 16.50 -15.01
C ASP A 141 12.40 16.05 -15.71
N ASP A 142 13.50 15.97 -14.97
CA ASP A 142 14.78 15.45 -15.46
C ASP A 142 14.86 13.89 -15.46
N GLY A 143 13.77 13.22 -15.04
CA GLY A 143 13.66 11.76 -14.96
C GLY A 143 14.34 11.13 -13.74
N LYS A 144 14.87 11.95 -12.81
CA LYS A 144 15.44 11.44 -11.56
C LYS A 144 14.38 11.23 -10.50
N ALA A 145 14.55 10.16 -9.73
CA ALA A 145 13.74 9.90 -8.55
C ALA A 145 14.43 10.43 -7.29
N TYR A 146 13.63 11.07 -6.45
CA TYR A 146 14.04 11.56 -5.14
C TYR A 146 13.15 10.93 -4.08
N ILE A 147 13.68 10.74 -2.87
CA ILE A 147 12.94 10.28 -1.70
C ILE A 147 13.04 11.37 -0.64
N VAL A 148 11.88 11.79 -0.16
CA VAL A 148 11.71 12.76 0.92
C VAL A 148 11.31 12.04 2.19
#